data_c4daf4c5270e4869f78095e17db67fb9
#
_entry.id   c4daf4c5270e4869f78095e17db67fb9
#
_cell.length_a   1.000
_cell.length_b   1.000
_cell.length_c   1.000
_cell.angle_alpha   90.00
_cell.angle_beta   90.00
_cell.angle_gamma   90.00
#
_symmetry.space_group_name_H-M   'P 1'
#
loop_
_entity.id
_entity.type
_entity.pdbx_description
1 polymer ?
#
loop_
_entity_poly.entity_id
_entity_poly.type
_entity_poly.pdbx_seq_one_letter_code
_entity_poly.pdbx_strand_id
1 'polypeptide(L)' 'MKIIHERQKCIGCGSCAALCPKYWEMDEDGKACLLNSKKNPETKNDELEVQEIGCNREAAESCPVQIIHLVK' A
#
# COMPACT_ATOMS: atom_id res chain seq x y z
N MET A 1 9.61 -10.86 -0.05
CA MET A 1 8.19 -10.54 0.19
C MET A 1 7.77 -9.37 -0.67
N LYS A 2 6.53 -9.36 -1.08
CA LYS A 2 6.02 -8.33 -1.96
C LYS A 2 4.77 -7.69 -1.37
N ILE A 3 4.67 -6.36 -1.48
CA ILE A 3 3.50 -5.60 -1.07
C ILE A 3 2.80 -5.14 -2.33
N ILE A 4 1.51 -5.43 -2.45
CA ILE A 4 0.70 -5.04 -3.59
C ILE A 4 -0.41 -4.11 -3.10
N HIS A 5 -0.50 -2.92 -3.71
CA HIS A 5 -1.51 -1.93 -3.36
C HIS A 5 -2.41 -1.65 -4.56
N GLU A 6 -3.70 -1.95 -4.43
CA GLU A 6 -4.69 -1.68 -5.47
C GLU A 6 -5.15 -0.23 -5.37
N ARG A 7 -4.30 0.67 -5.81
CA ARG A 7 -4.51 2.11 -5.65
C ARG A 7 -5.85 2.61 -6.19
N GLN A 8 -6.34 2.03 -7.27
CA GLN A 8 -7.61 2.44 -7.87
C GLN A 8 -8.80 2.21 -6.94
N LYS A 9 -8.68 1.25 -6.03
CA LYS A 9 -9.72 0.91 -5.07
C LYS A 9 -9.53 1.58 -3.71
N CYS A 10 -8.44 2.32 -3.54
CA CYS A 10 -8.15 3.00 -2.28
C CYS A 10 -9.17 4.11 -2.02
N ILE A 11 -9.73 4.12 -0.81
CA ILE A 11 -10.73 5.13 -0.42
C ILE A 11 -10.14 6.31 0.35
N GLY A 12 -8.81 6.30 0.53
CA GLY A 12 -8.14 7.43 1.18
C GLY A 12 -8.37 7.54 2.68
N CYS A 13 -8.55 6.41 3.38
CA CYS A 13 -8.77 6.43 4.82
C CYS A 13 -7.56 6.89 5.63
N GLY A 14 -6.37 6.89 5.04
CA GLY A 14 -5.14 7.36 5.68
C GLY A 14 -4.52 6.42 6.70
N SER A 15 -5.14 5.29 7.00
CA SER A 15 -4.65 4.35 8.02
C SER A 15 -3.26 3.81 7.70
N CYS A 16 -3.00 3.44 6.45
CA CYS A 16 -1.70 2.90 6.05
C CYS A 16 -0.58 3.93 6.20
N ALA A 17 -0.82 5.17 5.84
CA ALA A 17 0.17 6.23 6.00
C ALA A 17 0.40 6.58 7.47
N ALA A 18 -0.64 6.51 8.30
CA ALA A 18 -0.53 6.75 9.73
C ALA A 18 0.23 5.64 10.44
N LEU A 19 -0.02 4.38 10.07
CA LEU A 19 0.62 3.22 10.70
C LEU A 19 2.01 2.95 10.17
N CYS A 20 2.27 3.27 8.91
CA CYS A 20 3.52 2.92 8.25
C CYS A 20 4.07 4.07 7.39
N PRO A 21 4.43 5.20 8.01
CA PRO A 21 4.88 6.38 7.26
C PRO A 21 6.17 6.17 6.48
N LYS A 22 6.95 5.13 6.79
CA LYS A 22 8.17 4.80 6.05
C LYS A 22 7.89 4.30 4.65
N TYR A 23 6.74 3.66 4.45
CA TYR A 23 6.39 3.03 3.18
C TYR A 23 5.19 3.68 2.50
N TRP A 24 4.40 4.45 3.23
CA TRP A 24 3.15 5.01 2.73
C TRP A 24 3.07 6.51 2.93
N GLU A 25 2.51 7.18 1.93
CA GLU A 25 2.27 8.61 1.96
C GLU A 25 0.91 8.88 1.32
N MET A 26 0.21 9.91 1.79
CA MET A 26 -1.05 10.29 1.14
C MET A 26 -0.74 11.16 -0.08
N ASP A 27 -1.37 10.84 -1.20
CA ASP A 27 -1.20 11.57 -2.44
C ASP A 27 -2.16 12.77 -2.51
N GLU A 28 -1.93 13.64 -3.49
CA GLU A 28 -2.75 14.84 -3.68
C GLU A 28 -4.21 14.53 -3.97
N ASP A 29 -4.48 13.38 -4.59
CA ASP A 29 -5.84 12.95 -4.89
C ASP A 29 -6.53 12.26 -3.69
N GLY A 30 -5.89 12.28 -2.52
CA GLY A 30 -6.43 11.71 -1.31
C GLY A 30 -6.26 10.21 -1.15
N LYS A 31 -5.52 9.58 -2.04
CA LYS A 31 -5.24 8.14 -1.97
C LYS A 31 -3.87 7.89 -1.38
N ALA A 32 -3.70 6.72 -0.76
CA ALA A 32 -2.40 6.30 -0.25
C ALA A 32 -1.46 5.95 -1.40
N CYS A 33 -0.20 6.32 -1.25
CA CYS A 33 0.85 6.02 -2.21
C CYS A 33 1.88 5.14 -1.53
N LEU A 34 2.23 4.01 -2.15
CA LEU A 34 3.27 3.12 -1.66
C LEU A 34 4.61 3.63 -2.18
N LEU A 35 5.44 4.14 -1.28
CA LEU A 35 6.74 4.74 -1.62
C LEU A 35 7.69 3.71 -2.21
N ASN A 36 8.47 4.14 -3.21
CA ASN A 36 9.45 3.30 -3.91
C ASN A 36 8.85 2.10 -4.65
N SER A 37 7.53 2.08 -4.82
CA SER A 37 6.86 1.02 -5.55
C SER A 37 6.97 1.22 -7.05
N LYS A 38 6.72 0.12 -7.78
CA LYS A 38 6.60 0.14 -9.24
C LYS A 38 5.17 -0.19 -9.61
N LYS A 39 4.64 0.53 -10.59
CA LYS A 39 3.30 0.28 -11.07
C LYS A 39 3.31 -0.89 -12.05
N ASN A 40 2.45 -1.88 -11.80
CA ASN A 40 2.26 -2.99 -12.73
C ASN A 40 1.37 -2.51 -13.88
N PRO A 41 1.84 -2.49 -15.13
CA PRO A 41 1.06 -1.96 -16.25
C PRO A 41 -0.15 -2.81 -16.61
N GLU A 42 -0.16 -4.08 -16.23
CA GLU A 42 -1.29 -4.97 -16.52
C GLU A 42 -2.42 -4.80 -15.53
N THR A 43 -2.10 -4.73 -14.22
CA THR A 43 -3.09 -4.65 -13.16
C THR A 43 -3.32 -3.22 -12.68
N LYS A 44 -2.36 -2.33 -12.96
CA LYS A 44 -2.32 -0.94 -12.48
C LYS A 44 -2.18 -0.83 -10.96
N ASN A 45 -1.78 -1.92 -10.32
CA ASN A 45 -1.47 -1.93 -8.89
C ASN A 45 -0.05 -1.44 -8.65
N ASP A 46 0.19 -0.86 -7.49
CA ASP A 46 1.55 -0.54 -7.06
C ASP A 46 2.15 -1.74 -6.35
N GLU A 47 3.39 -2.09 -6.69
CA GLU A 47 4.08 -3.26 -6.13
C GLU A 47 5.44 -2.86 -5.60
N LEU A 48 5.77 -3.33 -4.41
CA LEU A 48 7.06 -3.10 -3.78
C LEU A 48 7.59 -4.39 -3.20
N GLU A 49 8.82 -4.75 -3.56
CA GLU A 49 9.46 -5.91 -2.99
C GLU A 49 10.29 -5.50 -1.78
N VAL A 50 10.12 -6.20 -0.66
CA VAL A 50 10.78 -5.91 0.61
C VAL A 50 11.30 -7.18 1.24
N GLN A 51 12.30 -7.05 2.11
CA GLN A 51 12.83 -8.18 2.87
C GLN A 51 11.96 -8.49 4.09
N GLU A 52 11.38 -7.46 4.68
CA GLU A 52 10.50 -7.60 5.83
C GLU A 52 9.23 -6.80 5.60
N ILE A 53 8.10 -7.33 6.04
CA ILE A 53 6.82 -6.65 5.95
C ILE A 53 6.74 -5.49 6.95
N GLY A 54 7.25 -5.71 8.17
CA GLY A 54 7.23 -4.68 9.21
C GLY A 54 5.82 -4.16 9.50
N CYS A 55 5.68 -2.85 9.56
CA CYS A 55 4.40 -2.20 9.83
C CYS A 55 3.38 -2.33 8.69
N ASN A 56 3.79 -2.83 7.53
CA ASN A 56 2.87 -3.02 6.41
C ASN A 56 1.78 -4.04 6.71
N ARG A 57 2.06 -4.98 7.60
CA ARG A 57 1.06 -5.95 8.04
C ARG A 57 -0.10 -5.25 8.74
N GLU A 58 0.20 -4.32 9.63
CA GLU A 58 -0.82 -3.55 10.33
C GLU A 58 -1.58 -2.64 9.37
N ALA A 59 -0.86 -2.05 8.41
CA ALA A 59 -1.49 -1.21 7.40
C ALA A 59 -2.48 -2.02 6.57
N ALA A 60 -2.11 -3.24 6.17
CA ALA A 60 -2.99 -4.11 5.40
C ALA A 60 -4.22 -4.53 6.20
N GLU A 61 -4.04 -4.87 7.48
CA GLU A 61 -5.14 -5.28 8.36
C GLU A 61 -6.11 -4.14 8.65
N SER A 62 -5.59 -2.91 8.72
CA SER A 62 -6.41 -1.72 9.01
C SER A 62 -7.14 -1.17 7.80
N CYS A 63 -6.81 -1.64 6.61
CA CYS A 63 -7.46 -1.18 5.38
C CYS A 63 -8.90 -1.69 5.33
N PRO A 64 -9.91 -0.80 5.35
CA PRO A 64 -11.31 -1.23 5.39
C PRO A 64 -11.79 -1.91 4.11
N VAL A 65 -11.11 -1.67 3.00
CA VAL A 65 -11.45 -2.28 1.71
C VAL A 65 -10.50 -3.41 1.32
N GLN A 66 -9.55 -3.73 2.17
CA GLN A 66 -8.62 -4.87 2.01
C GLN A 66 -7.92 -4.90 0.66
N ILE A 67 -7.38 -3.77 0.24
CA ILE A 67 -6.70 -3.62 -1.05
C ILE A 67 -5.19 -3.70 -0.97
N ILE A 68 -4.64 -3.91 0.22
CA ILE A 68 -3.21 -4.09 0.43
C ILE A 68 -2.95 -5.58 0.61
N HIS A 69 -2.14 -6.15 -0.27
CA HIS A 69 -1.85 -7.59 -0.26
C HIS A 69 -0.39 -7.81 0.06
N LEU A 70 -0.13 -8.76 0.95
CA LEU A 70 1.23 -9.15 1.33
C LEU A 70 1.51 -10.55 0.78
N VAL A 71 2.49 -10.64 -0.11
CA VAL A 71 2.82 -11.88 -0.81
C VAL A 71 4.24 -12.31 -0.44
N LYS A 72 4.39 -13.55 -0.09
CA LYS A 72 5.70 -14.12 0.22
C LYS A 72 6.48 -14.50 -1.02
#